data_30d3ecadb58f8eaa0e30d3d3bb171251
#
_entry.id   30d3ecadb58f8eaa0e30d3d3bb171251
#
_cell.length_a   1.000
_cell.length_b   1.000
_cell.length_c   1.000
_cell.angle_alpha   90.00
_cell.angle_beta   90.00
_cell.angle_gamma   90.00
#
_symmetry.space_group_name_H-M   'P 1'
#
loop_
_entity.id
_entity.type
_entity.pdbx_description
1 polymer ?
#
loop_
_entity_poly.entity_id
_entity_poly.type
_entity_poly.pdbx_seq_one_letter_code
_entity_poly.pdbx_strand_id
1 'polypeptide(L)'
;MGLNNQWMQRDLAVLWHPCTQMKDHEQLPLIPIKRGEGVWLEDFEGKRYLDAVSSWWVNVFGHANPRINQRIKDQVDQLEHVILAGFSHQPVIELSERLVKMTPEGLTRCFYADNGSSCIEVALKMSFHYWLNRGQPNKKRFVTLTNSYHGETMAAMSVGDVPLFTETYKALLLDTIKVPSPDCYLRPEGMSWEEHSRNMFAAMEQTLAENHDTVAAVIVEPLIQGAGGMRMYHPVYLKLLREACDRYGVHLIHDEIAVGFGRTGTMFACEQAGIRPDFLCLSKALTGGYLPLAACVTTEDVYSAFYDDYPTLRAFLHSHSYTGNPLACAAALATLDIFEEDNVIENNKALSQRMASATAHLADHPNVSEVRQTGMVLAIEMVKDKATKEAYPWQERRGLKVFQHALERGALLRPLGSVVYFLPPYVITPEQIDFLADVASEGIDIATRDSVSVSVPKDFHPGFRDPG
;
A
#
# COMPACT_ATOMS: atom_id res chain seq x y z
N MET A 1 1.20 -27.08 -28.71
CA MET A 1 0.82 -25.87 -27.90
C MET A 1 1.41 -26.08 -26.52
N GLY A 2 2.25 -25.16 -26.04
CA GLY A 2 2.91 -25.31 -24.73
C GLY A 2 1.91 -25.27 -23.56
N LEU A 3 2.32 -25.77 -22.39
CA LEU A 3 1.45 -25.84 -21.20
C LEU A 3 0.99 -24.44 -20.75
N ASN A 4 1.86 -23.45 -20.78
CA ASN A 4 1.51 -22.06 -20.45
C ASN A 4 0.38 -21.55 -21.33
N ASN A 5 0.43 -21.79 -22.62
CA ASN A 5 -0.60 -21.36 -23.56
C ASN A 5 -1.95 -22.06 -23.32
N GLN A 6 -1.95 -23.35 -22.96
CA GLN A 6 -3.19 -24.07 -22.62
C GLN A 6 -3.86 -23.45 -21.38
N TRP A 7 -3.10 -23.15 -20.33
CA TRP A 7 -3.64 -22.52 -19.12
C TRP A 7 -4.10 -21.08 -19.38
N MET A 8 -3.32 -20.31 -20.16
CA MET A 8 -3.69 -18.95 -20.55
C MET A 8 -5.03 -18.91 -21.31
N GLN A 9 -5.24 -19.81 -22.27
CA GLN A 9 -6.50 -19.87 -23.02
C GLN A 9 -7.70 -20.21 -22.12
N ARG A 10 -7.52 -21.13 -21.16
CA ARG A 10 -8.57 -21.48 -20.20
C ARG A 10 -8.87 -20.34 -19.25
N ASP A 11 -7.85 -19.61 -18.81
CA ASP A 11 -7.95 -18.43 -17.96
C ASP A 11 -8.76 -17.33 -18.67
N LEU A 12 -8.31 -16.89 -19.84
CA LEU A 12 -8.94 -15.81 -20.62
C LEU A 12 -10.39 -16.11 -21.04
N ALA A 13 -10.78 -17.38 -21.06
CA ALA A 13 -12.15 -17.76 -21.37
C ALA A 13 -13.14 -17.49 -20.24
N VAL A 14 -12.69 -17.39 -18.97
CA VAL A 14 -13.58 -17.35 -17.80
C VAL A 14 -13.21 -16.31 -16.74
N LEU A 15 -11.98 -15.79 -16.73
CA LEU A 15 -11.51 -14.83 -15.74
C LEU A 15 -11.49 -13.41 -16.27
N TRP A 16 -11.97 -12.49 -15.45
CA TRP A 16 -11.81 -11.06 -15.63
C TRP A 16 -10.77 -10.55 -14.63
N HIS A 17 -9.58 -10.22 -15.12
CA HIS A 17 -8.46 -9.83 -14.26
C HIS A 17 -8.64 -8.43 -13.68
N PRO A 18 -8.29 -8.23 -12.37
CA PRO A 18 -8.39 -6.94 -11.72
C PRO A 18 -7.36 -5.95 -12.30
N CYS A 19 -7.73 -4.66 -12.33
CA CYS A 19 -6.84 -3.57 -12.75
C CYS A 19 -6.16 -3.86 -14.11
N THR A 20 -6.91 -4.41 -15.07
CA THR A 20 -6.37 -4.92 -16.33
C THR A 20 -7.23 -4.50 -17.51
N GLN A 21 -6.58 -3.94 -18.54
CA GLN A 21 -7.19 -3.82 -19.86
C GLN A 21 -7.15 -5.19 -20.54
N MET A 22 -8.23 -5.97 -20.46
CA MET A 22 -8.25 -7.38 -20.92
C MET A 22 -7.81 -7.56 -22.37
N LYS A 23 -8.08 -6.57 -23.23
CA LYS A 23 -7.66 -6.61 -24.64
C LYS A 23 -6.14 -6.60 -24.82
N ASP A 24 -5.39 -6.12 -23.83
CA ASP A 24 -3.91 -6.18 -23.87
C ASP A 24 -3.40 -7.61 -24.00
N HIS A 25 -4.14 -8.60 -23.49
CA HIS A 25 -3.76 -10.02 -23.54
C HIS A 25 -3.81 -10.64 -24.95
N GLU A 26 -4.30 -9.92 -25.95
CA GLU A 26 -4.13 -10.30 -27.36
C GLU A 26 -2.66 -10.18 -27.81
N GLN A 27 -1.86 -9.32 -27.14
CA GLN A 27 -0.46 -9.05 -27.47
C GLN A 27 0.50 -9.31 -26.29
N LEU A 28 0.01 -9.23 -25.06
CA LEU A 28 0.76 -9.45 -23.83
C LEU A 28 0.33 -10.77 -23.21
N PRO A 29 1.13 -11.83 -23.30
CA PRO A 29 0.75 -13.13 -22.79
C PRO A 29 0.59 -13.08 -21.26
N LEU A 30 -0.49 -13.67 -20.76
CA LEU A 30 -0.62 -14.06 -19.37
C LEU A 30 0.42 -15.11 -19.01
N ILE A 31 0.97 -15.04 -17.81
CA ILE A 31 1.92 -16.02 -17.31
C ILE A 31 1.25 -16.85 -16.22
N PRO A 32 0.82 -18.08 -16.52
CA PRO A 32 0.21 -18.95 -15.53
C PRO A 32 1.30 -19.50 -14.60
N ILE A 33 1.16 -19.22 -13.30
CA ILE A 33 2.14 -19.64 -12.29
C ILE A 33 1.72 -20.98 -11.70
N LYS A 34 2.66 -21.93 -11.70
CA LYS A 34 2.50 -23.28 -11.15
C LYS A 34 2.84 -23.35 -9.67
N ARG A 35 3.91 -22.67 -9.25
CA ARG A 35 4.38 -22.66 -7.86
C ARG A 35 5.24 -21.43 -7.55
N GLY A 36 5.47 -21.19 -6.27
CA GLY A 36 6.42 -20.21 -5.78
C GLY A 36 7.30 -20.79 -4.69
N GLU A 37 8.53 -20.28 -4.55
CA GLU A 37 9.48 -20.65 -3.50
C GLU A 37 10.44 -19.48 -3.23
N GLY A 38 10.52 -19.02 -1.99
CA GLY A 38 11.31 -17.85 -1.65
C GLY A 38 10.86 -16.63 -2.47
N VAL A 39 11.78 -15.97 -3.17
CA VAL A 39 11.46 -14.82 -4.03
C VAL A 39 11.01 -15.21 -5.45
N TRP A 40 10.96 -16.52 -5.76
CA TRP A 40 10.75 -17.00 -7.11
C TRP A 40 9.34 -17.51 -7.35
N LEU A 41 8.78 -17.12 -8.49
CA LEU A 41 7.59 -17.69 -9.10
C LEU A 41 8.03 -18.56 -10.28
N GLU A 42 7.39 -19.69 -10.49
CA GLU A 42 7.70 -20.64 -11.58
C GLU A 42 6.44 -20.96 -12.39
N ASP A 43 6.51 -20.82 -13.70
CA ASP A 43 5.42 -21.15 -14.60
C ASP A 43 5.35 -22.66 -14.93
N PHE A 44 4.39 -23.06 -15.75
CA PHE A 44 4.19 -24.49 -16.10
C PHE A 44 5.24 -25.04 -17.05
N GLU A 45 6.08 -24.21 -17.65
CA GLU A 45 7.19 -24.60 -18.53
C GLU A 45 8.55 -24.52 -17.82
N GLY A 46 8.55 -24.17 -16.52
CA GLY A 46 9.73 -24.15 -15.66
C GLY A 46 10.53 -22.85 -15.70
N LYS A 47 10.03 -21.83 -16.38
CA LYS A 47 10.65 -20.50 -16.33
C LYS A 47 10.37 -19.86 -14.98
N ARG A 48 11.39 -19.22 -14.40
CA ARG A 48 11.34 -18.58 -13.10
C ARG A 48 11.36 -17.05 -13.22
N TYR A 49 10.62 -16.39 -12.33
CA TYR A 49 10.52 -14.93 -12.25
C TYR A 49 10.77 -14.50 -10.82
N LEU A 50 11.78 -13.64 -10.60
CA LEU A 50 12.03 -13.02 -9.32
C LEU A 50 10.94 -11.99 -9.02
N ASP A 51 10.22 -12.16 -7.93
CA ASP A 51 9.10 -11.31 -7.53
C ASP A 51 9.60 -10.02 -6.86
N ALA A 52 9.92 -9.02 -7.63
CA ALA A 52 10.46 -7.74 -7.15
C ALA A 52 9.41 -6.82 -6.52
N VAL A 53 8.13 -7.18 -6.59
CA VAL A 53 7.00 -6.37 -6.10
C VAL A 53 6.15 -7.10 -5.06
N SER A 54 6.68 -8.20 -4.51
CA SER A 54 6.02 -8.99 -3.44
C SER A 54 4.58 -9.37 -3.80
N SER A 55 4.33 -9.79 -5.07
CA SER A 55 3.01 -10.20 -5.57
C SER A 55 1.91 -9.19 -5.17
N TRP A 56 2.12 -7.94 -5.52
CA TRP A 56 1.29 -6.77 -5.17
C TRP A 56 1.41 -6.32 -3.70
N TRP A 57 2.68 -6.26 -3.23
CA TRP A 57 3.10 -5.66 -1.95
C TRP A 57 2.75 -6.47 -0.71
N VAL A 58 2.28 -7.70 -0.87
CA VAL A 58 1.77 -8.52 0.24
C VAL A 58 2.81 -9.48 0.83
N ASN A 59 3.66 -10.07 -0.02
CA ASN A 59 4.60 -11.12 0.37
C ASN A 59 5.86 -10.53 1.01
N VAL A 60 6.13 -10.85 2.27
CA VAL A 60 7.32 -10.35 2.98
C VAL A 60 8.35 -11.44 3.26
N PHE A 61 7.95 -12.71 3.40
CA PHE A 61 8.84 -13.80 3.78
C PHE A 61 9.00 -14.89 2.72
N GLY A 62 8.70 -14.53 1.48
CA GLY A 62 8.81 -15.43 0.33
C GLY A 62 7.61 -16.36 0.16
N HIS A 63 7.53 -16.90 -1.03
CA HIS A 63 6.49 -17.87 -1.40
C HIS A 63 6.77 -19.21 -0.71
N ALA A 64 5.70 -19.91 -0.34
CA ALA A 64 5.74 -21.23 0.29
C ALA A 64 6.64 -21.30 1.54
N ASN A 65 6.65 -20.26 2.37
CA ASN A 65 7.42 -20.24 3.61
C ASN A 65 6.98 -21.40 4.53
N PRO A 66 7.90 -22.29 4.94
CA PRO A 66 7.54 -23.51 5.67
C PRO A 66 6.90 -23.23 7.05
N ARG A 67 7.33 -22.15 7.72
CA ARG A 67 6.81 -21.77 9.06
C ARG A 67 5.35 -21.31 8.96
N ILE A 68 5.03 -20.46 8.00
CA ILE A 68 3.66 -19.98 7.78
C ILE A 68 2.78 -21.13 7.26
N ASN A 69 3.28 -21.93 6.31
CA ASN A 69 2.58 -23.10 5.80
C ASN A 69 2.18 -24.07 6.92
N GLN A 70 3.11 -24.37 7.84
CA GLN A 70 2.85 -25.31 8.93
C GLN A 70 1.79 -24.77 9.88
N ARG A 71 1.88 -23.49 10.27
CA ARG A 71 0.93 -22.87 11.19
C ARG A 71 -0.50 -22.88 10.63
N ILE A 72 -0.65 -22.62 9.32
CA ILE A 72 -1.97 -22.70 8.66
C ILE A 72 -2.50 -24.14 8.64
N LYS A 73 -1.65 -25.14 8.32
CA LYS A 73 -2.05 -26.55 8.32
C LYS A 73 -2.52 -27.00 9.70
N ASP A 74 -1.78 -26.66 10.74
CA ASP A 74 -2.14 -26.98 12.12
C ASP A 74 -3.49 -26.34 12.52
N GLN A 75 -3.75 -25.12 12.03
CA GLN A 75 -5.01 -24.42 12.31
C GLN A 75 -6.19 -25.01 11.53
N VAL A 76 -5.99 -25.45 10.29
CA VAL A 76 -7.04 -26.14 9.49
C VAL A 76 -7.55 -27.38 10.22
N ASP A 77 -6.66 -28.13 10.86
CA ASP A 77 -7.02 -29.34 11.61
C ASP A 77 -7.77 -29.06 12.92
N GLN A 78 -7.82 -27.80 13.37
CA GLN A 78 -8.48 -27.41 14.62
C GLN A 78 -9.78 -26.64 14.38
N LEU A 79 -9.74 -25.56 13.63
CA LEU A 79 -10.88 -24.68 13.40
C LEU A 79 -10.61 -23.76 12.19
N GLU A 80 -11.41 -23.90 11.14
CA GLU A 80 -11.33 -23.10 9.92
C GLU A 80 -12.05 -21.75 10.05
N HIS A 81 -13.18 -21.71 10.78
CA HIS A 81 -13.98 -20.52 11.01
C HIS A 81 -14.96 -20.67 12.17
N VAL A 82 -15.23 -19.58 12.86
CA VAL A 82 -16.35 -19.38 13.79
C VAL A 82 -16.77 -17.93 13.80
N ILE A 83 -18.05 -17.65 13.99
CA ILE A 83 -18.58 -16.31 14.15
C ILE A 83 -17.99 -15.61 15.39
N LEU A 84 -17.48 -14.36 15.24
CA LEU A 84 -16.99 -13.59 16.39
C LEU A 84 -18.10 -12.84 17.16
N ALA A 85 -19.32 -12.82 16.68
CA ALA A 85 -20.45 -12.22 17.40
C ALA A 85 -20.95 -13.19 18.48
N GLY A 86 -20.40 -13.06 19.70
CA GLY A 86 -20.73 -13.89 20.85
C GLY A 86 -19.85 -15.14 21.04
N PHE A 87 -18.99 -15.46 20.07
CA PHE A 87 -17.94 -16.48 20.16
C PHE A 87 -16.57 -15.84 19.98
N SER A 88 -15.52 -16.56 20.33
CA SER A 88 -14.13 -16.17 20.12
C SER A 88 -13.25 -17.40 19.88
N HIS A 89 -11.99 -17.18 19.55
CA HIS A 89 -11.02 -18.26 19.35
C HIS A 89 -9.60 -17.81 19.69
N GLN A 90 -8.74 -18.76 20.02
CA GLN A 90 -7.38 -18.48 20.48
C GLN A 90 -6.56 -17.64 19.48
N PRO A 91 -6.48 -17.96 18.16
CA PRO A 91 -5.66 -17.18 17.23
C PRO A 91 -6.01 -15.69 17.16
N VAL A 92 -7.30 -15.30 17.20
CA VAL A 92 -7.67 -13.88 17.14
C VAL A 92 -7.33 -13.14 18.43
N ILE A 93 -7.43 -13.81 19.59
CA ILE A 93 -7.07 -13.24 20.89
C ILE A 93 -5.57 -12.97 20.92
N GLU A 94 -4.75 -14.00 20.64
CA GLU A 94 -3.28 -13.88 20.63
C GLU A 94 -2.79 -12.82 19.62
N LEU A 95 -3.39 -12.79 18.43
CA LEU A 95 -3.03 -11.79 17.41
C LEU A 95 -3.36 -10.37 17.91
N SER A 96 -4.54 -10.18 18.52
CA SER A 96 -4.94 -8.86 19.05
C SER A 96 -4.02 -8.40 20.17
N GLU A 97 -3.66 -9.28 21.11
CA GLU A 97 -2.70 -8.98 22.18
C GLU A 97 -1.33 -8.56 21.62
N ARG A 98 -0.84 -9.28 20.61
CA ARG A 98 0.45 -8.95 19.97
C ARG A 98 0.40 -7.65 19.19
N LEU A 99 -0.66 -7.39 18.43
CA LEU A 99 -0.84 -6.12 17.72
C LEU A 99 -0.89 -4.93 18.68
N VAL A 100 -1.67 -5.04 19.76
CA VAL A 100 -1.72 -3.99 20.79
C VAL A 100 -0.36 -3.75 21.42
N LYS A 101 0.41 -4.82 21.71
CA LYS A 101 1.75 -4.71 22.32
C LYS A 101 2.78 -4.09 21.39
N MET A 102 2.71 -4.35 20.09
CA MET A 102 3.74 -3.93 19.13
C MET A 102 3.46 -2.58 18.46
N THR A 103 2.20 -2.14 18.43
CA THR A 103 1.81 -0.83 17.91
C THR A 103 2.10 0.29 18.91
N PRO A 104 2.11 1.58 18.51
CA PRO A 104 2.34 2.68 19.43
C PRO A 104 1.45 2.64 20.67
N GLU A 105 2.01 2.97 21.83
CA GLU A 105 1.31 2.97 23.12
C GLU A 105 0.00 3.78 23.05
N GLY A 106 -1.07 3.23 23.61
CA GLY A 106 -2.39 3.81 23.63
C GLY A 106 -3.33 3.32 22.52
N LEU A 107 -2.85 2.52 21.58
CA LEU A 107 -3.68 1.71 20.70
C LEU A 107 -4.00 0.39 21.42
N THR A 108 -5.28 0.19 21.79
CA THR A 108 -5.68 -0.85 22.76
C THR A 108 -6.76 -1.79 22.27
N ARG A 109 -7.35 -1.54 21.11
CA ARG A 109 -8.46 -2.32 20.54
C ARG A 109 -8.22 -2.66 19.08
N CYS A 110 -8.49 -3.89 18.70
CA CYS A 110 -8.44 -4.37 17.32
C CYS A 110 -9.83 -4.65 16.79
N PHE A 111 -10.13 -4.17 15.60
CA PHE A 111 -11.31 -4.52 14.83
C PHE A 111 -10.85 -5.11 13.48
N TYR A 112 -11.37 -6.30 13.11
CA TYR A 112 -10.89 -7.02 11.93
C TYR A 112 -11.80 -6.84 10.73
N ALA A 113 -11.16 -6.76 9.56
CA ALA A 113 -11.75 -6.83 8.24
C ALA A 113 -10.98 -7.86 7.40
N ASP A 114 -11.40 -8.12 6.17
CA ASP A 114 -10.80 -9.12 5.30
C ASP A 114 -9.80 -8.55 4.28
N ASN A 115 -9.80 -7.25 4.05
CA ASN A 115 -8.86 -6.58 3.14
C ASN A 115 -8.65 -5.11 3.55
N GLY A 116 -7.63 -4.47 2.95
CA GLY A 116 -7.26 -3.11 3.29
C GLY A 116 -8.36 -2.08 3.04
N SER A 117 -9.02 -2.15 1.89
CA SER A 117 -10.10 -1.21 1.55
C SER A 117 -11.27 -1.28 2.53
N SER A 118 -11.67 -2.50 2.94
CA SER A 118 -12.69 -2.71 3.98
C SER A 118 -12.23 -2.19 5.34
N CYS A 119 -10.95 -2.28 5.66
CA CYS A 119 -10.38 -1.71 6.88
C CYS A 119 -10.49 -0.17 6.89
N ILE A 120 -10.24 0.47 5.77
CA ILE A 120 -10.43 1.93 5.62
C ILE A 120 -11.90 2.31 5.81
N GLU A 121 -12.85 1.56 5.20
CA GLU A 121 -14.29 1.75 5.43
C GLU A 121 -14.63 1.70 6.93
N VAL A 122 -14.05 0.73 7.66
CA VAL A 122 -14.23 0.59 9.11
C VAL A 122 -13.72 1.82 9.85
N ALA A 123 -12.49 2.27 9.57
CA ALA A 123 -11.90 3.41 10.25
C ALA A 123 -12.70 4.71 10.00
N LEU A 124 -13.10 4.97 8.75
CA LEU A 124 -13.92 6.13 8.40
C LEU A 124 -15.29 6.10 9.10
N LYS A 125 -15.96 4.94 9.09
CA LYS A 125 -17.25 4.74 9.76
C LYS A 125 -17.12 4.90 11.27
N MET A 126 -16.08 4.33 11.91
CA MET A 126 -15.85 4.48 13.33
C MET A 126 -15.60 5.94 13.71
N SER A 127 -14.78 6.65 12.94
CA SER A 127 -14.51 8.06 13.22
C SER A 127 -15.78 8.90 13.12
N PHE A 128 -16.56 8.76 12.06
CA PHE A 128 -17.85 9.45 11.91
C PHE A 128 -18.81 9.13 13.06
N HIS A 129 -19.00 7.85 13.38
CA HIS A 129 -19.94 7.40 14.40
C HIS A 129 -19.49 7.78 15.81
N TYR A 130 -18.17 7.82 16.07
CA TYR A 130 -17.60 8.36 17.31
C TYR A 130 -18.08 9.79 17.57
N TRP A 131 -17.93 10.68 16.59
CA TRP A 131 -18.33 12.08 16.73
C TRP A 131 -19.83 12.22 16.93
N LEU A 132 -20.63 11.40 16.26
CA LEU A 132 -22.08 11.33 16.49
C LEU A 132 -22.39 10.95 17.95
N ASN A 133 -21.76 9.89 18.46
CA ASN A 133 -21.94 9.41 19.84
C ASN A 133 -21.43 10.43 20.89
N ARG A 134 -20.47 11.28 20.52
CA ARG A 134 -19.95 12.39 21.35
C ARG A 134 -20.75 13.69 21.19
N GLY A 135 -21.89 13.66 20.50
CA GLY A 135 -22.77 14.84 20.36
C GLY A 135 -22.25 15.88 19.37
N GLN A 136 -21.37 15.51 18.43
CA GLN A 136 -20.82 16.39 17.41
C GLN A 136 -21.23 15.95 15.99
N PRO A 137 -22.53 15.99 15.63
CA PRO A 137 -23.05 15.42 14.38
C PRO A 137 -22.59 16.18 13.11
N ASN A 138 -22.01 17.37 13.28
CA ASN A 138 -21.48 18.15 12.16
C ASN A 138 -20.13 17.63 11.65
N LYS A 139 -19.38 16.87 12.45
CA LYS A 139 -18.11 16.25 12.07
C LYS A 139 -18.33 15.03 11.18
N LYS A 140 -18.49 15.25 9.89
CA LYS A 140 -18.83 14.20 8.90
C LYS A 140 -17.99 14.21 7.64
N ARG A 141 -17.07 15.17 7.47
CA ARG A 141 -16.17 15.26 6.32
C ARG A 141 -14.81 14.66 6.67
N PHE A 142 -14.11 14.24 5.65
CA PHE A 142 -12.74 13.72 5.76
C PHE A 142 -11.78 14.61 4.98
N VAL A 143 -10.57 14.76 5.50
CA VAL A 143 -9.45 15.42 4.82
C VAL A 143 -8.48 14.35 4.35
N THR A 144 -8.00 14.45 3.13
CA THR A 144 -7.00 13.57 2.53
C THR A 144 -5.98 14.36 1.74
N LEU A 145 -4.86 13.73 1.40
CA LEU A 145 -3.85 14.35 0.54
C LEU A 145 -4.19 14.11 -0.94
N THR A 146 -3.79 15.05 -1.81
CA THR A 146 -3.78 14.79 -3.24
C THR A 146 -2.89 13.58 -3.55
N ASN A 147 -3.19 12.86 -4.63
CA ASN A 147 -2.46 11.68 -5.07
C ASN A 147 -2.48 10.49 -4.08
N SER A 148 -3.43 10.45 -3.15
CA SER A 148 -3.59 9.36 -2.19
C SER A 148 -4.38 8.18 -2.75
N TYR A 149 -4.13 6.99 -2.20
CA TYR A 149 -4.87 5.77 -2.51
C TYR A 149 -5.12 4.97 -1.23
N HIS A 150 -6.39 4.68 -0.96
CA HIS A 150 -6.81 3.96 0.25
C HIS A 150 -7.66 2.72 -0.05
N GLY A 151 -7.80 2.35 -1.32
CA GLY A 151 -8.61 1.23 -1.77
C GLY A 151 -9.72 1.65 -2.73
N GLU A 152 -10.52 0.67 -3.16
CA GLU A 152 -11.49 0.85 -4.26
C GLU A 152 -12.94 0.57 -3.83
N THR A 153 -13.21 0.42 -2.54
CA THR A 153 -14.58 0.54 -2.00
C THR A 153 -14.99 2.01 -1.98
N MET A 154 -16.29 2.31 -1.92
CA MET A 154 -16.79 3.66 -2.20
C MET A 154 -16.25 4.74 -1.27
N ALA A 155 -16.23 4.52 0.05
CA ALA A 155 -15.69 5.53 0.96
C ALA A 155 -14.16 5.56 0.95
N ALA A 156 -13.48 4.41 0.81
CA ALA A 156 -12.03 4.37 0.62
C ALA A 156 -11.60 5.11 -0.66
N MET A 157 -12.32 4.92 -1.76
CA MET A 157 -12.11 5.65 -3.02
C MET A 157 -12.39 7.15 -2.87
N SER A 158 -13.39 7.53 -2.05
CA SER A 158 -13.73 8.94 -1.79
C SER A 158 -12.61 9.72 -1.11
N VAL A 159 -11.82 9.06 -0.27
CA VAL A 159 -10.61 9.65 0.36
C VAL A 159 -9.35 9.45 -0.49
N GLY A 160 -9.46 8.79 -1.65
CA GLY A 160 -8.41 8.69 -2.65
C GLY A 160 -8.42 9.87 -3.63
N ASP A 161 -7.31 10.05 -4.35
CA ASP A 161 -7.16 11.12 -5.34
C ASP A 161 -6.34 10.71 -6.58
N VAL A 162 -6.12 9.42 -6.79
CA VAL A 162 -5.50 8.94 -8.04
C VAL A 162 -6.55 8.88 -9.13
N PRO A 163 -6.50 9.75 -10.17
CA PRO A 163 -7.58 9.89 -11.18
C PRO A 163 -7.92 8.58 -11.89
N LEU A 164 -6.92 7.72 -12.12
CA LEU A 164 -7.11 6.40 -12.74
C LEU A 164 -8.21 5.57 -12.04
N PHE A 165 -8.33 5.69 -10.73
CA PHE A 165 -9.31 4.94 -9.94
C PHE A 165 -10.56 5.74 -9.62
N THR A 166 -10.48 7.07 -9.51
CA THR A 166 -11.55 7.91 -8.94
C THR A 166 -12.42 8.60 -9.99
N GLU A 167 -11.88 8.99 -11.15
CA GLU A 167 -12.57 9.87 -12.11
C GLU A 167 -13.87 9.26 -12.65
N THR A 168 -13.85 7.98 -13.02
CA THR A 168 -15.04 7.27 -13.53
C THR A 168 -16.18 7.22 -12.52
N TYR A 169 -15.86 7.17 -11.23
CA TYR A 169 -16.84 6.99 -10.15
C TYR A 169 -17.16 8.28 -9.40
N LYS A 170 -16.64 9.42 -9.82
CA LYS A 170 -16.75 10.71 -9.14
C LYS A 170 -18.17 11.08 -8.69
N ALA A 171 -19.17 10.72 -9.50
CA ALA A 171 -20.58 10.99 -9.17
C ALA A 171 -21.11 10.17 -7.97
N LEU A 172 -20.41 9.11 -7.55
CA LEU A 172 -20.78 8.21 -6.46
C LEU A 172 -19.97 8.46 -5.19
N LEU A 173 -18.93 9.31 -5.25
CA LEU A 173 -18.01 9.52 -4.15
C LEU A 173 -18.54 10.54 -3.14
N LEU A 174 -18.13 10.37 -1.88
CA LEU A 174 -18.39 11.31 -0.81
C LEU A 174 -17.64 12.63 -1.04
N ASP A 175 -18.18 13.73 -0.52
CA ASP A 175 -17.48 15.01 -0.49
C ASP A 175 -16.35 14.98 0.55
N THR A 176 -15.10 15.16 0.08
CA THR A 176 -13.88 15.18 0.89
C THR A 176 -13.07 16.43 0.61
N ILE A 177 -12.25 16.84 1.59
CA ILE A 177 -11.34 17.97 1.43
C ILE A 177 -9.98 17.43 1.04
N LYS A 178 -9.45 17.85 -0.10
CA LYS A 178 -8.14 17.45 -0.60
C LYS A 178 -7.11 18.54 -0.33
N VAL A 179 -5.99 18.15 0.28
CA VAL A 179 -4.87 19.04 0.61
C VAL A 179 -3.66 18.61 -0.22
N PRO A 180 -2.86 19.54 -0.74
CA PRO A 180 -1.66 19.21 -1.50
C PRO A 180 -0.75 18.22 -0.76
N SER A 181 -0.31 17.17 -1.47
CA SER A 181 0.64 16.19 -0.95
C SER A 181 2.00 16.84 -0.65
N PRO A 182 2.69 16.45 0.45
CA PRO A 182 4.06 16.88 0.74
C PRO A 182 5.12 16.15 -0.10
N ASP A 183 4.79 15.70 -1.29
CA ASP A 183 5.64 14.94 -2.21
C ASP A 183 7.00 15.60 -2.42
N CYS A 184 8.06 14.98 -1.89
CA CYS A 184 9.41 15.52 -1.98
C CYS A 184 10.04 15.43 -3.38
N TYR A 185 9.46 14.68 -4.31
CA TYR A 185 9.88 14.71 -5.71
C TYR A 185 9.70 16.10 -6.34
N LEU A 186 8.67 16.82 -5.93
CA LEU A 186 8.33 18.14 -6.45
C LEU A 186 9.04 19.31 -5.71
N ARG A 187 9.91 18.99 -4.74
CA ARG A 187 10.59 20.03 -3.97
C ARG A 187 11.47 20.93 -4.85
N PRO A 188 11.61 22.23 -4.52
CA PRO A 188 12.59 23.12 -5.14
C PRO A 188 14.01 22.56 -5.03
N GLU A 189 14.84 22.87 -6.02
CA GLU A 189 16.25 22.48 -6.02
C GLU A 189 16.97 23.03 -4.78
N GLY A 190 17.81 22.21 -4.15
CA GLY A 190 18.56 22.55 -2.94
C GLY A 190 17.75 22.47 -1.64
N MET A 191 16.43 22.34 -1.69
CA MET A 191 15.60 22.20 -0.50
C MET A 191 15.66 20.75 0.05
N SER A 192 15.82 20.60 1.36
CA SER A 192 15.77 19.28 2.01
C SER A 192 14.34 18.73 2.05
N TRP A 193 14.20 17.41 2.20
CA TRP A 193 12.91 16.76 2.38
C TRP A 193 12.18 17.30 3.62
N GLU A 194 12.90 17.51 4.70
CA GLU A 194 12.32 18.04 5.94
C GLU A 194 11.74 19.44 5.73
N GLU A 195 12.53 20.34 5.15
CA GLU A 195 12.12 21.71 4.90
C GLU A 195 10.91 21.78 3.97
N HIS A 196 10.95 21.00 2.86
CA HIS A 196 9.81 20.91 1.94
C HIS A 196 8.55 20.43 2.64
N SER A 197 8.64 19.32 3.39
CA SER A 197 7.50 18.77 4.11
C SER A 197 6.93 19.74 5.16
N ARG A 198 7.78 20.51 5.85
CA ARG A 198 7.35 21.59 6.76
C ARG A 198 6.60 22.69 6.02
N ASN A 199 7.12 23.13 4.89
CA ASN A 199 6.49 24.20 4.10
C ASN A 199 5.14 23.77 3.54
N MET A 200 5.04 22.52 3.06
CA MET A 200 3.80 21.95 2.53
C MET A 200 2.72 21.76 3.60
N PHE A 201 3.09 21.67 4.88
CA PHE A 201 2.14 21.52 5.97
C PHE A 201 1.24 22.75 6.17
N ALA A 202 1.62 23.92 5.73
CA ALA A 202 0.83 25.15 5.87
C ALA A 202 -0.60 25.01 5.30
N ALA A 203 -0.75 24.32 4.18
CA ALA A 203 -2.08 24.08 3.58
C ALA A 203 -2.96 23.18 4.44
N MET A 204 -2.39 22.16 5.08
CA MET A 204 -3.10 21.28 6.02
C MET A 204 -3.51 22.05 7.27
N GLU A 205 -2.61 22.83 7.86
CA GLU A 205 -2.88 23.66 9.03
C GLU A 205 -4.04 24.63 8.76
N GLN A 206 -4.02 25.32 7.64
CA GLN A 206 -5.08 26.23 7.23
C GLN A 206 -6.41 25.48 7.05
N THR A 207 -6.38 24.33 6.36
CA THR A 207 -7.58 23.52 6.14
C THR A 207 -8.24 23.09 7.45
N LEU A 208 -7.44 22.64 8.43
CA LEU A 208 -7.96 22.23 9.73
C LEU A 208 -8.47 23.44 10.54
N ALA A 209 -7.75 24.55 10.53
CA ALA A 209 -8.19 25.78 11.20
C ALA A 209 -9.57 26.25 10.72
N GLU A 210 -9.82 26.17 9.40
CA GLU A 210 -11.06 26.64 8.78
C GLU A 210 -12.22 25.63 8.84
N ASN A 211 -11.96 24.33 8.98
CA ASN A 211 -12.96 23.27 8.78
C ASN A 211 -13.11 22.29 9.95
N HIS A 212 -12.36 22.40 11.05
CA HIS A 212 -12.34 21.40 12.11
C HIS A 212 -13.73 21.09 12.72
N ASP A 213 -14.66 22.03 12.70
CA ASP A 213 -16.04 21.82 13.18
C ASP A 213 -16.82 20.80 12.34
N THR A 214 -16.42 20.57 11.10
CA THR A 214 -17.07 19.66 10.16
C THR A 214 -16.23 18.44 9.79
N VAL A 215 -14.94 18.44 10.14
CA VAL A 215 -13.99 17.37 9.84
C VAL A 215 -13.99 16.34 10.95
N ALA A 216 -14.28 15.09 10.60
CA ALA A 216 -14.18 13.93 11.47
C ALA A 216 -12.75 13.45 11.62
N ALA A 217 -12.05 13.27 10.50
CA ALA A 217 -10.68 12.76 10.47
C ALA A 217 -9.88 13.28 9.28
N VAL A 218 -8.56 13.25 9.45
CA VAL A 218 -7.57 13.29 8.38
C VAL A 218 -7.07 11.86 8.16
N ILE A 219 -6.97 11.44 6.91
CA ILE A 219 -6.39 10.14 6.53
C ILE A 219 -5.17 10.34 5.65
N VAL A 220 -4.09 9.60 5.92
CA VAL A 220 -2.85 9.63 5.14
C VAL A 220 -2.23 8.25 4.98
N GLU A 221 -1.54 8.03 3.86
CA GLU A 221 -0.53 6.99 3.72
C GLU A 221 0.78 7.54 4.33
N PRO A 222 1.28 7.03 5.46
CA PRO A 222 2.44 7.63 6.10
C PRO A 222 3.73 7.35 5.33
N LEU A 223 4.52 8.39 5.08
CA LEU A 223 5.83 8.42 4.43
C LEU A 223 5.84 8.11 2.93
N ILE A 224 4.96 7.26 2.42
CA ILE A 224 4.94 6.84 1.01
C ILE A 224 3.50 6.75 0.52
N GLN A 225 3.16 7.51 -0.50
CA GLN A 225 1.95 7.32 -1.29
C GLN A 225 2.26 6.29 -2.38
N GLY A 226 1.81 5.04 -2.15
CA GLY A 226 2.23 3.90 -2.96
C GLY A 226 1.67 3.95 -4.38
N ALA A 227 0.36 3.74 -4.55
CA ALA A 227 -0.30 3.69 -5.86
C ALA A 227 -0.26 5.02 -6.62
N GLY A 228 -0.04 6.13 -5.93
CA GLY A 228 0.20 7.45 -6.50
C GLY A 228 1.61 7.63 -7.09
N GLY A 229 2.39 6.56 -7.28
CA GLY A 229 3.71 6.60 -7.91
C GLY A 229 4.88 6.51 -6.93
N MET A 230 4.71 5.85 -5.79
CA MET A 230 5.75 5.72 -4.75
C MET A 230 6.33 7.09 -4.33
N ARG A 231 5.44 8.07 -4.15
CA ARG A 231 5.79 9.43 -3.71
C ARG A 231 6.15 9.42 -2.23
N MET A 232 7.27 10.06 -1.88
CA MET A 232 7.83 9.98 -0.54
C MET A 232 7.92 11.37 0.09
N TYR A 233 7.79 11.41 1.44
CA TYR A 233 7.88 12.64 2.21
C TYR A 233 8.50 12.41 3.59
N HIS A 234 8.96 13.49 4.23
CA HIS A 234 9.68 13.42 5.49
C HIS A 234 8.73 13.20 6.69
N PRO A 235 9.13 12.41 7.71
CA PRO A 235 8.33 12.13 8.91
C PRO A 235 7.85 13.37 9.67
N VAL A 236 8.53 14.51 9.53
CA VAL A 236 8.13 15.78 10.17
C VAL A 236 6.71 16.19 9.82
N TYR A 237 6.22 15.89 8.61
CA TYR A 237 4.84 16.18 8.23
C TYR A 237 3.85 15.45 9.12
N LEU A 238 4.09 14.18 9.41
CA LEU A 238 3.24 13.37 10.29
C LEU A 238 3.24 13.90 11.73
N LYS A 239 4.40 14.36 12.22
CA LYS A 239 4.51 14.97 13.55
C LYS A 239 3.64 16.23 13.64
N LEU A 240 3.79 17.14 12.68
CA LEU A 240 2.98 18.37 12.62
C LEU A 240 1.49 18.05 12.47
N LEU A 241 1.15 17.02 11.69
CA LEU A 241 -0.23 16.58 11.49
C LEU A 241 -0.85 16.06 12.78
N ARG A 242 -0.12 15.26 13.58
CA ARG A 242 -0.61 14.82 14.89
C ARG A 242 -0.87 15.98 15.82
N GLU A 243 0.08 16.92 15.91
CA GLU A 243 -0.05 18.13 16.72
C GLU A 243 -1.27 18.97 16.32
N ALA A 244 -1.52 19.13 15.02
CA ALA A 244 -2.67 19.86 14.50
C ALA A 244 -3.99 19.12 14.76
N CYS A 245 -4.05 17.81 14.53
CA CYS A 245 -5.24 17.00 14.83
C CYS A 245 -5.61 17.07 16.32
N ASP A 246 -4.63 17.05 17.22
CA ASP A 246 -4.86 17.22 18.66
C ASP A 246 -5.40 18.61 18.99
N ARG A 247 -4.81 19.65 18.40
CA ARG A 247 -5.21 21.05 18.62
C ARG A 247 -6.64 21.32 18.18
N TYR A 248 -7.03 20.76 17.05
CA TYR A 248 -8.33 21.01 16.43
C TYR A 248 -9.40 19.96 16.78
N GLY A 249 -9.05 18.94 17.57
CA GLY A 249 -9.97 17.88 17.96
C GLY A 249 -10.49 17.09 16.75
N VAL A 250 -9.58 16.63 15.89
CA VAL A 250 -9.85 15.84 14.67
C VAL A 250 -9.10 14.52 14.79
N HIS A 251 -9.71 13.41 14.38
CA HIS A 251 -9.01 12.12 14.36
C HIS A 251 -7.93 12.05 13.27
N LEU A 252 -6.90 11.27 13.53
CA LEU A 252 -5.85 10.91 12.59
C LEU A 252 -5.93 9.43 12.27
N ILE A 253 -6.12 9.11 10.97
CA ILE A 253 -6.12 7.75 10.44
C ILE A 253 -4.83 7.54 9.65
N HIS A 254 -4.02 6.57 10.06
CA HIS A 254 -2.87 6.12 9.31
C HIS A 254 -3.21 4.86 8.51
N ASP A 255 -3.09 4.97 7.20
CA ASP A 255 -3.16 3.83 6.31
C ASP A 255 -1.76 3.23 6.15
N GLU A 256 -1.44 2.26 7.01
CA GLU A 256 -0.18 1.51 6.93
C GLU A 256 -0.33 0.15 6.22
N ILE A 257 -1.39 0.00 5.42
CA ILE A 257 -1.67 -1.25 4.69
C ILE A 257 -0.53 -1.64 3.75
N ALA A 258 0.07 -0.66 3.05
CA ALA A 258 1.19 -0.90 2.14
C ALA A 258 2.57 -0.68 2.80
N VAL A 259 2.64 0.16 3.81
CA VAL A 259 3.92 0.68 4.36
C VAL A 259 4.28 0.14 5.73
N GLY A 260 3.36 -0.55 6.41
CA GLY A 260 3.64 -1.22 7.68
C GLY A 260 4.54 -2.44 7.55
N PHE A 261 4.84 -3.06 8.68
CA PHE A 261 5.61 -4.31 8.78
C PHE A 261 6.99 -4.24 8.11
N GLY A 262 7.75 -3.18 8.43
CA GLY A 262 9.15 -3.07 8.02
C GLY A 262 9.40 -2.43 6.66
N ARG A 263 8.37 -2.14 5.85
CA ARG A 263 8.54 -1.58 4.50
C ARG A 263 9.30 -0.26 4.49
N THR A 264 9.07 0.61 5.47
CA THR A 264 9.73 1.93 5.57
C THR A 264 11.01 1.94 6.42
N GLY A 265 11.43 0.78 6.96
CA GLY A 265 12.63 0.65 7.78
C GLY A 265 12.37 0.53 9.29
N THR A 266 11.15 0.82 9.75
CA THR A 266 10.65 0.57 11.11
C THR A 266 9.49 -0.43 11.04
N MET A 267 9.06 -1.01 12.16
CA MET A 267 7.92 -1.93 12.16
C MET A 267 6.67 -1.22 11.60
N PHE A 268 6.39 -0.01 12.08
CA PHE A 268 5.35 0.86 11.54
C PHE A 268 5.94 2.22 11.14
N ALA A 269 5.38 2.83 10.08
CA ALA A 269 5.88 4.10 9.55
C ALA A 269 5.70 5.26 10.55
N CYS A 270 4.63 5.25 11.36
CA CYS A 270 4.36 6.26 12.38
C CYS A 270 5.46 6.37 13.45
N GLU A 271 6.24 5.30 13.68
CA GLU A 271 7.36 5.30 14.63
C GLU A 271 8.45 6.31 14.24
N GLN A 272 8.67 6.55 12.94
CA GLN A 272 9.68 7.51 12.47
C GLN A 272 9.33 8.95 12.81
N ALA A 273 8.05 9.26 13.01
CA ALA A 273 7.58 10.55 13.48
C ALA A 273 7.41 10.61 15.01
N GLY A 274 7.56 9.48 15.71
CA GLY A 274 7.34 9.38 17.15
C GLY A 274 5.90 9.69 17.56
N ILE A 275 4.92 9.32 16.73
CA ILE A 275 3.51 9.62 16.95
C ILE A 275 2.63 8.37 17.00
N ARG A 276 1.44 8.53 17.55
CA ARG A 276 0.36 7.56 17.55
C ARG A 276 -0.85 8.14 16.80
N PRO A 277 -1.37 7.46 15.77
CA PRO A 277 -2.67 7.82 15.18
C PRO A 277 -3.82 7.41 16.10
N ASP A 278 -5.03 7.88 15.80
CA ASP A 278 -6.25 7.40 16.48
C ASP A 278 -6.73 6.07 15.88
N PHE A 279 -6.45 5.85 14.60
CA PHE A 279 -6.70 4.59 13.88
C PHE A 279 -5.47 4.21 13.08
N LEU A 280 -4.99 2.99 13.27
CA LEU A 280 -3.90 2.38 12.51
C LEU A 280 -4.48 1.23 11.69
N CYS A 281 -4.50 1.38 10.37
CA CYS A 281 -5.02 0.38 9.44
C CYS A 281 -3.90 -0.49 8.91
N LEU A 282 -4.01 -1.80 9.10
CA LEU A 282 -3.01 -2.82 8.75
C LEU A 282 -3.64 -3.89 7.87
N SER A 283 -2.90 -4.38 6.86
CA SER A 283 -3.28 -5.51 6.01
C SER A 283 -2.05 -6.04 5.27
N LYS A 284 -2.19 -6.61 4.07
CA LYS A 284 -1.10 -7.07 3.19
C LYS A 284 -0.04 -7.91 3.93
N ALA A 285 1.08 -7.28 4.31
CA ALA A 285 2.18 -7.94 5.02
C ALA A 285 1.77 -8.54 6.38
N LEU A 286 0.64 -8.16 6.95
CA LEU A 286 0.11 -8.71 8.21
C LEU A 286 0.07 -10.23 8.22
N THR A 287 -0.30 -10.86 7.10
CA THR A 287 -0.35 -12.33 6.97
C THR A 287 0.83 -12.90 6.18
N GLY A 288 1.89 -12.11 5.97
CA GLY A 288 2.98 -12.50 5.06
C GLY A 288 2.56 -12.64 3.59
N GLY A 289 1.36 -12.17 3.25
CA GLY A 289 0.77 -12.29 1.90
C GLY A 289 0.04 -13.61 1.64
N TYR A 290 -0.25 -14.38 2.68
CA TYR A 290 -0.85 -15.71 2.54
C TYR A 290 -2.38 -15.70 2.44
N LEU A 291 -3.04 -14.92 3.28
CA LEU A 291 -4.49 -14.89 3.39
C LEU A 291 -5.00 -13.46 3.56
N PRO A 292 -6.22 -13.16 3.04
CA PRO A 292 -6.84 -11.87 3.27
C PRO A 292 -7.14 -11.66 4.76
N LEU A 293 -6.61 -10.56 5.30
CA LEU A 293 -6.89 -10.09 6.65
C LEU A 293 -6.51 -8.61 6.74
N ALA A 294 -7.29 -7.85 7.49
CA ALA A 294 -6.95 -6.49 7.88
C ALA A 294 -7.34 -6.24 9.34
N ALA A 295 -6.63 -5.35 10.00
CA ALA A 295 -6.90 -4.93 11.36
C ALA A 295 -6.90 -3.40 11.44
N CYS A 296 -7.97 -2.83 11.96
CA CYS A 296 -8.05 -1.46 12.43
C CYS A 296 -7.75 -1.44 13.91
N VAL A 297 -6.57 -0.93 14.29
CA VAL A 297 -6.17 -0.81 15.70
C VAL A 297 -6.47 0.61 16.15
N THR A 298 -7.17 0.77 17.27
CA THR A 298 -7.66 2.06 17.76
C THR A 298 -7.49 2.21 19.26
N THR A 299 -7.86 3.40 19.77
CA THR A 299 -7.67 3.79 21.16
C THR A 299 -8.84 3.37 22.04
N GLU A 300 -8.60 3.36 23.37
CA GLU A 300 -9.66 3.17 24.36
C GLU A 300 -10.69 4.30 24.32
N ASP A 301 -10.27 5.54 24.02
CA ASP A 301 -11.20 6.67 23.88
C ASP A 301 -12.21 6.44 22.75
N VAL A 302 -11.74 5.96 21.59
CA VAL A 302 -12.63 5.60 20.49
C VAL A 302 -13.57 4.47 20.91
N TYR A 303 -13.05 3.38 21.48
CA TYR A 303 -13.85 2.24 21.90
C TYR A 303 -14.92 2.63 22.92
N SER A 304 -14.58 3.46 23.93
CA SER A 304 -15.49 3.88 24.99
C SER A 304 -16.71 4.66 24.49
N ALA A 305 -16.61 5.32 23.34
CA ALA A 305 -17.74 6.03 22.74
C ALA A 305 -18.87 5.09 22.26
N PHE A 306 -18.56 3.82 22.05
CA PHE A 306 -19.50 2.79 21.61
C PHE A 306 -19.93 1.84 22.74
N TYR A 307 -19.26 1.92 23.89
CA TYR A 307 -19.51 1.05 25.04
C TYR A 307 -20.62 1.61 25.91
N ASP A 308 -21.85 1.15 25.69
CA ASP A 308 -23.03 1.64 26.39
C ASP A 308 -24.11 0.54 26.43
N ASP A 309 -25.19 0.76 27.20
CA ASP A 309 -26.31 -0.16 27.29
C ASP A 309 -27.05 -0.33 25.96
N TYR A 310 -27.57 -1.53 25.72
CA TYR A 310 -28.21 -1.89 24.46
C TYR A 310 -29.27 -0.90 23.95
N PRO A 311 -30.17 -0.33 24.82
CA PRO A 311 -31.22 0.59 24.36
C PRO A 311 -30.69 1.91 23.79
N THR A 312 -29.44 2.27 24.04
CA THR A 312 -28.84 3.52 23.53
C THR A 312 -28.46 3.44 22.05
N LEU A 313 -28.34 2.23 21.49
CA LEU A 313 -27.98 1.93 20.11
C LEU A 313 -26.65 2.57 19.66
N ARG A 314 -25.70 2.75 20.61
CA ARG A 314 -24.39 3.34 20.31
C ARG A 314 -23.37 2.35 19.75
N ALA A 315 -23.66 1.05 19.77
CA ALA A 315 -22.73 0.02 19.32
C ALA A 315 -22.33 0.17 17.85
N PHE A 316 -21.09 -0.16 17.53
CA PHE A 316 -20.61 -0.23 16.15
C PHE A 316 -21.05 -1.55 15.49
N LEU A 317 -22.19 -1.51 14.82
CA LEU A 317 -22.83 -2.68 14.20
C LEU A 317 -22.35 -2.86 12.74
N HIS A 318 -21.03 -2.96 12.55
CA HIS A 318 -20.40 -3.31 11.27
C HIS A 318 -19.90 -4.75 11.34
N SER A 319 -20.15 -5.55 10.32
CA SER A 319 -19.75 -6.95 10.31
C SER A 319 -19.50 -7.47 8.89
N HIS A 320 -18.75 -8.54 8.82
CA HIS A 320 -18.70 -9.44 7.67
C HIS A 320 -18.49 -10.88 8.17
N SER A 321 -18.88 -11.86 7.35
CA SER A 321 -18.95 -13.26 7.81
C SER A 321 -17.61 -13.84 8.26
N TYR A 322 -16.50 -13.43 7.63
CA TYR A 322 -15.16 -13.95 7.89
C TYR A 322 -14.32 -13.11 8.86
N THR A 323 -14.93 -12.19 9.60
CA THR A 323 -14.24 -11.35 10.60
C THR A 323 -13.32 -12.16 11.49
N GLY A 324 -12.02 -11.82 11.52
CA GLY A 324 -11.04 -12.48 12.37
C GLY A 324 -10.85 -13.97 12.05
N ASN A 325 -10.89 -14.35 10.77
CA ASN A 325 -10.77 -15.75 10.35
C ASN A 325 -9.58 -16.46 11.01
N PRO A 326 -9.77 -17.63 11.65
CA PRO A 326 -8.73 -18.34 12.38
C PRO A 326 -7.48 -18.67 11.54
N LEU A 327 -7.67 -19.05 10.26
CA LEU A 327 -6.56 -19.39 9.36
C LEU A 327 -5.71 -18.16 9.05
N ALA A 328 -6.37 -17.04 8.78
CA ALA A 328 -5.69 -15.77 8.51
C ALA A 328 -4.96 -15.23 9.76
N CYS A 329 -5.58 -15.39 10.95
CA CYS A 329 -4.94 -15.05 12.23
C CYS A 329 -3.72 -15.96 12.49
N ALA A 330 -3.80 -17.25 12.18
CA ALA A 330 -2.67 -18.18 12.31
C ALA A 330 -1.51 -17.80 11.38
N ALA A 331 -1.80 -17.42 10.12
CA ALA A 331 -0.80 -16.90 9.19
C ALA A 331 -0.15 -15.61 9.71
N ALA A 332 -0.96 -14.70 10.27
CA ALA A 332 -0.45 -13.47 10.86
C ALA A 332 0.44 -13.73 12.08
N LEU A 333 0.06 -14.63 12.98
CA LEU A 333 0.88 -15.02 14.13
C LEU A 333 2.22 -15.59 13.70
N ALA A 334 2.25 -16.50 12.71
CA ALA A 334 3.50 -17.03 12.16
C ALA A 334 4.35 -15.93 11.52
N THR A 335 3.74 -14.96 10.85
CA THR A 335 4.42 -13.79 10.30
C THR A 335 5.08 -12.96 11.39
N LEU A 336 4.37 -12.69 12.48
CA LEU A 336 4.92 -11.96 13.63
C LEU A 336 6.05 -12.75 14.35
N ASP A 337 5.94 -14.08 14.44
CA ASP A 337 7.01 -14.93 14.96
C ASP A 337 8.31 -14.74 14.16
N ILE A 338 8.22 -14.73 12.83
CA ILE A 338 9.39 -14.51 11.97
C ILE A 338 10.00 -13.13 12.21
N PHE A 339 9.19 -12.08 12.33
CA PHE A 339 9.70 -10.73 12.62
C PHE A 339 10.50 -10.68 13.91
N GLU A 340 10.02 -11.33 14.96
CA GLU A 340 10.66 -11.32 16.28
C GLU A 340 11.91 -12.22 16.33
N GLU A 341 11.80 -13.46 15.83
CA GLU A 341 12.85 -14.47 15.96
C GLU A 341 14.03 -14.21 15.00
N ASP A 342 13.77 -13.70 13.80
CA ASP A 342 14.78 -13.52 12.76
C ASP A 342 15.35 -12.09 12.71
N ASN A 343 14.99 -11.22 13.65
CA ASN A 343 15.46 -9.82 13.73
C ASN A 343 15.33 -9.07 12.39
N VAL A 344 14.19 -9.22 11.73
CA VAL A 344 13.96 -8.83 10.33
C VAL A 344 14.20 -7.34 10.09
N ILE A 345 13.70 -6.47 10.98
CA ILE A 345 13.83 -5.01 10.81
C ILE A 345 15.30 -4.57 10.76
N GLU A 346 16.14 -5.14 11.60
CA GLU A 346 17.59 -4.84 11.60
C GLU A 346 18.28 -5.39 10.35
N ASN A 347 17.95 -6.62 9.97
CA ASN A 347 18.53 -7.27 8.78
C ASN A 347 18.16 -6.53 7.49
N ASN A 348 16.96 -5.97 7.41
CA ASN A 348 16.51 -5.17 6.26
C ASN A 348 17.35 -3.92 6.01
N LYS A 349 18.07 -3.39 7.01
CA LYS A 349 18.95 -2.24 6.84
C LYS A 349 20.06 -2.51 5.82
N ALA A 350 20.67 -3.68 5.89
CA ALA A 350 21.72 -4.09 4.94
C ALA A 350 21.15 -4.28 3.53
N LEU A 351 19.98 -4.89 3.40
CA LEU A 351 19.29 -5.05 2.12
C LEU A 351 18.88 -3.70 1.51
N SER A 352 18.37 -2.79 2.33
CA SER A 352 18.02 -1.41 1.93
C SER A 352 19.26 -0.66 1.40
N GLN A 353 20.38 -0.74 2.11
CA GLN A 353 21.65 -0.15 1.65
C GLN A 353 22.13 -0.78 0.33
N ARG A 354 21.97 -2.10 0.18
CA ARG A 354 22.31 -2.78 -1.07
C ARG A 354 21.46 -2.30 -2.24
N MET A 355 20.14 -2.15 -2.03
CA MET A 355 19.24 -1.59 -3.06
C MET A 355 19.70 -0.19 -3.48
N ALA A 356 20.00 0.69 -2.52
CA ALA A 356 20.50 2.04 -2.81
C ALA A 356 21.80 2.01 -3.62
N SER A 357 22.78 1.21 -3.21
CA SER A 357 24.09 1.15 -3.89
C SER A 357 24.01 0.52 -5.27
N ALA A 358 23.20 -0.53 -5.44
CA ALA A 358 23.04 -1.21 -6.73
C ALA A 358 22.38 -0.33 -7.80
N THR A 359 21.50 0.58 -7.39
CA THR A 359 20.75 1.48 -8.30
C THR A 359 21.31 2.90 -8.37
N ALA A 360 22.37 3.23 -7.61
CA ALA A 360 22.92 4.60 -7.53
C ALA A 360 23.32 5.17 -8.90
N HIS A 361 23.88 4.34 -9.79
CA HIS A 361 24.28 4.74 -11.13
C HIS A 361 23.12 5.25 -12.01
N LEU A 362 21.89 4.83 -11.72
CA LEU A 362 20.70 5.27 -12.47
C LEU A 362 20.38 6.75 -12.23
N ALA A 363 20.88 7.34 -11.15
CA ALA A 363 20.76 8.78 -10.93
C ALA A 363 21.48 9.61 -12.01
N ASP A 364 22.47 9.06 -12.69
CA ASP A 364 23.21 9.72 -13.79
C ASP A 364 22.57 9.49 -15.17
N HIS A 365 21.58 8.61 -15.27
CA HIS A 365 20.89 8.33 -16.52
C HIS A 365 20.14 9.57 -17.04
N PRO A 366 20.24 9.93 -18.35
CA PRO A 366 19.66 11.17 -18.89
C PRO A 366 18.13 11.24 -18.80
N ASN A 367 17.46 10.10 -18.73
CA ASN A 367 15.99 10.02 -18.63
C ASN A 367 15.50 9.51 -17.26
N VAL A 368 16.32 9.61 -16.21
CA VAL A 368 15.94 9.37 -14.82
C VAL A 368 16.08 10.66 -14.04
N SER A 369 14.99 11.19 -13.52
CA SER A 369 14.98 12.45 -12.76
C SER A 369 15.30 12.25 -11.29
N GLU A 370 14.95 11.11 -10.72
CA GLU A 370 15.21 10.79 -9.31
C GLU A 370 15.22 9.28 -9.07
N VAL A 371 16.15 8.84 -8.21
CA VAL A 371 16.08 7.57 -7.52
C VAL A 371 15.81 7.90 -6.05
N ARG A 372 14.66 7.46 -5.51
CA ARG A 372 14.25 7.73 -4.13
C ARG A 372 14.01 6.44 -3.38
N GLN A 373 14.26 6.45 -2.08
CA GLN A 373 14.12 5.27 -1.26
C GLN A 373 13.69 5.61 0.17
N THR A 374 12.81 4.76 0.72
CA THR A 374 12.48 4.74 2.15
C THR A 374 12.42 3.28 2.59
N GLY A 375 13.40 2.85 3.40
CA GLY A 375 13.52 1.46 3.83
C GLY A 375 13.67 0.50 2.65
N MET A 376 12.77 -0.49 2.57
CA MET A 376 12.73 -1.53 1.54
C MET A 376 11.88 -1.16 0.31
N VAL A 377 11.53 0.11 0.17
CA VAL A 377 10.81 0.64 -1.00
C VAL A 377 11.72 1.60 -1.74
N LEU A 378 12.06 1.26 -2.99
CA LEU A 378 12.88 2.08 -3.87
C LEU A 378 12.13 2.37 -5.16
N ALA A 379 12.18 3.61 -5.64
CA ALA A 379 11.53 4.03 -6.87
C ALA A 379 12.48 4.82 -7.77
N ILE A 380 12.37 4.59 -9.08
CA ILE A 380 13.17 5.20 -10.15
C ILE A 380 12.20 5.92 -11.08
N GLU A 381 12.30 7.23 -11.17
CA GLU A 381 11.40 8.08 -11.94
C GLU A 381 11.92 8.28 -13.36
N MET A 382 11.31 7.65 -14.36
CA MET A 382 11.64 7.88 -15.77
C MET A 382 10.94 9.14 -16.28
N VAL A 383 11.70 9.99 -16.98
CA VAL A 383 11.23 11.25 -17.55
C VAL A 383 11.72 11.43 -18.98
N LYS A 384 10.98 12.21 -19.75
CA LYS A 384 11.37 12.61 -21.11
C LYS A 384 12.52 13.62 -21.07
N ASP A 385 12.45 14.58 -20.16
CA ASP A 385 13.47 15.59 -19.94
C ASP A 385 13.79 15.69 -18.44
N LYS A 386 15.06 15.45 -18.09
CA LYS A 386 15.51 15.44 -16.70
C LYS A 386 15.55 16.82 -16.07
N ALA A 387 15.90 17.85 -16.84
CA ALA A 387 16.07 19.21 -16.30
C ALA A 387 14.73 19.83 -15.92
N THR A 388 13.69 19.57 -16.70
CA THR A 388 12.35 20.08 -16.46
C THR A 388 11.46 19.10 -15.70
N LYS A 389 11.92 17.85 -15.51
CA LYS A 389 11.11 16.70 -15.01
C LYS A 389 9.87 16.43 -15.88
N GLU A 390 9.94 16.75 -17.20
CA GLU A 390 8.83 16.50 -18.12
C GLU A 390 8.57 14.99 -18.20
N ALA A 391 7.34 14.58 -17.83
CA ALA A 391 6.92 13.19 -17.92
C ALA A 391 6.74 12.74 -19.37
N TYR A 392 6.89 11.44 -19.63
CA TYR A 392 6.45 10.86 -20.89
C TYR A 392 4.93 10.89 -21.00
N PRO A 393 4.35 11.08 -22.20
CA PRO A 393 2.93 10.87 -22.41
C PRO A 393 2.53 9.45 -21.94
N TRP A 394 1.51 9.33 -21.09
CA TRP A 394 1.11 8.02 -20.51
C TRP A 394 0.72 6.99 -21.59
N GLN A 395 0.24 7.46 -22.76
CA GLN A 395 -0.10 6.62 -23.91
C GLN A 395 1.09 5.86 -24.48
N GLU A 396 2.33 6.34 -24.24
CA GLU A 396 3.55 5.66 -24.67
C GLU A 396 3.85 4.40 -23.84
N ARG A 397 3.21 4.28 -22.66
CA ARG A 397 3.31 3.10 -21.79
C ARG A 397 4.76 2.65 -21.56
N ARG A 398 5.65 3.61 -21.29
CA ARG A 398 7.11 3.35 -21.14
C ARG A 398 7.41 2.28 -20.08
N GLY A 399 6.69 2.31 -18.95
CA GLY A 399 6.81 1.27 -17.92
C GLY A 399 6.44 -0.14 -18.41
N LEU A 400 5.53 -0.27 -19.39
CA LEU A 400 5.20 -1.57 -19.98
C LEU A 400 6.39 -2.19 -20.73
N LYS A 401 7.23 -1.37 -21.39
CA LYS A 401 8.47 -1.87 -22.03
C LYS A 401 9.45 -2.41 -20.98
N VAL A 402 9.59 -1.73 -19.86
CA VAL A 402 10.41 -2.23 -18.74
C VAL A 402 9.85 -3.55 -18.21
N PHE A 403 8.53 -3.64 -18.02
CA PHE A 403 7.87 -4.88 -17.58
C PHE A 403 8.13 -6.05 -18.55
N GLN A 404 7.95 -5.84 -19.85
CA GLN A 404 8.18 -6.88 -20.87
C GLN A 404 9.63 -7.38 -20.86
N HIS A 405 10.60 -6.45 -20.85
CA HIS A 405 12.01 -6.80 -20.74
C HIS A 405 12.31 -7.57 -19.45
N ALA A 406 11.78 -7.13 -18.33
CA ALA A 406 11.96 -7.82 -17.05
C ALA A 406 11.43 -9.26 -17.10
N LEU A 407 10.26 -9.49 -17.69
CA LEU A 407 9.72 -10.84 -17.87
C LEU A 407 10.63 -11.72 -18.74
N GLU A 408 11.21 -11.18 -19.81
CA GLU A 408 12.18 -11.90 -20.65
C GLU A 408 13.40 -12.33 -19.85
N ARG A 409 13.91 -11.44 -18.98
CA ARG A 409 15.05 -11.67 -18.09
C ARG A 409 14.72 -12.55 -16.86
N GLY A 410 13.47 -12.87 -16.62
CA GLY A 410 13.04 -13.67 -15.45
C GLY A 410 12.86 -12.85 -14.17
N ALA A 411 12.34 -11.64 -14.29
CA ALA A 411 11.95 -10.79 -13.17
C ALA A 411 10.51 -10.26 -13.33
N LEU A 412 9.79 -10.16 -12.23
CA LEU A 412 8.51 -9.46 -12.15
C LEU A 412 8.74 -8.05 -11.61
N LEU A 413 8.98 -7.11 -12.51
CA LEU A 413 8.92 -5.66 -12.27
C LEU A 413 7.60 -5.14 -12.84
N ARG A 414 6.81 -4.45 -12.03
CA ARG A 414 5.51 -3.90 -12.46
C ARG A 414 5.49 -2.39 -12.23
N PRO A 415 6.01 -1.58 -13.16
CA PRO A 415 6.04 -0.12 -13.02
C PRO A 415 4.65 0.50 -12.84
N LEU A 416 4.60 1.60 -12.12
CA LEU A 416 3.44 2.49 -12.01
C LEU A 416 3.65 3.65 -13.00
N GLY A 417 2.97 3.61 -14.15
CA GLY A 417 3.22 4.56 -15.23
C GLY A 417 4.69 4.55 -15.66
N SER A 418 5.40 5.65 -15.44
CA SER A 418 6.85 5.79 -15.69
C SER A 418 7.74 5.54 -14.47
N VAL A 419 7.18 5.10 -13.34
CA VAL A 419 7.92 4.80 -12.11
C VAL A 419 8.25 3.31 -12.04
N VAL A 420 9.52 2.95 -12.17
CA VAL A 420 10.04 1.61 -11.88
C VAL A 420 10.33 1.53 -10.40
N TYR A 421 9.88 0.47 -9.72
CA TYR A 421 10.08 0.37 -8.27
C TYR A 421 10.43 -1.05 -7.84
N PHE A 422 11.12 -1.14 -6.70
CA PHE A 422 11.42 -2.37 -5.97
C PHE A 422 10.70 -2.35 -4.63
N LEU A 423 9.98 -3.41 -4.36
CA LEU A 423 9.31 -3.68 -3.10
C LEU A 423 9.37 -5.20 -2.84
N PRO A 424 10.60 -5.76 -2.73
CA PRO A 424 10.81 -7.19 -2.72
C PRO A 424 10.43 -7.83 -1.38
N PRO A 425 10.25 -9.16 -1.34
CA PRO A 425 10.25 -9.91 -0.10
C PRO A 425 11.58 -9.76 0.65
N TYR A 426 11.55 -9.78 1.99
CA TYR A 426 12.73 -9.59 2.84
C TYR A 426 13.71 -10.77 2.83
N VAL A 427 13.35 -11.86 2.20
CA VAL A 427 14.20 -13.03 1.96
C VAL A 427 15.06 -12.91 0.69
N ILE A 428 15.02 -11.75 0.03
CA ILE A 428 15.86 -11.45 -1.13
C ILE A 428 17.34 -11.39 -0.73
N THR A 429 18.24 -11.87 -1.60
CA THR A 429 19.69 -11.81 -1.36
C THR A 429 20.33 -10.59 -2.03
N PRO A 430 21.53 -10.16 -1.61
CA PRO A 430 22.27 -9.08 -2.27
C PRO A 430 22.47 -9.31 -3.77
N GLU A 431 22.79 -10.55 -4.20
CA GLU A 431 22.98 -10.92 -5.60
C GLU A 431 21.70 -10.81 -6.41
N GLN A 432 20.56 -11.12 -5.78
CA GLN A 432 19.24 -10.97 -6.40
C GLN A 432 18.85 -9.48 -6.54
N ILE A 433 19.26 -8.63 -5.59
CA ILE A 433 19.10 -7.18 -5.70
C ILE A 433 19.94 -6.64 -6.88
N ASP A 434 21.18 -7.09 -7.03
CA ASP A 434 22.03 -6.71 -8.16
C ASP A 434 21.41 -7.10 -9.49
N PHE A 435 20.92 -8.33 -9.58
CA PHE A 435 20.20 -8.80 -10.76
C PHE A 435 18.98 -7.91 -11.09
N LEU A 436 18.19 -7.51 -10.09
CA LEU A 436 17.07 -6.60 -10.31
C LEU A 436 17.51 -5.22 -10.78
N ALA A 437 18.61 -4.69 -10.25
CA ALA A 437 19.17 -3.40 -10.66
C ALA A 437 19.64 -3.43 -12.12
N ASP A 438 20.29 -4.50 -12.54
CA ASP A 438 20.72 -4.72 -13.92
C ASP A 438 19.50 -4.79 -14.87
N VAL A 439 18.50 -5.60 -14.51
CA VAL A 439 17.25 -5.75 -15.29
C VAL A 439 16.51 -4.42 -15.41
N ALA A 440 16.42 -3.66 -14.33
CA ALA A 440 15.78 -2.34 -14.34
C ALA A 440 16.55 -1.35 -15.22
N SER A 441 17.88 -1.33 -15.12
CA SER A 441 18.75 -0.48 -15.94
C SER A 441 18.59 -0.76 -17.43
N GLU A 442 18.69 -2.02 -17.83
CA GLU A 442 18.46 -2.45 -19.21
C GLU A 442 17.06 -2.08 -19.71
N GLY A 443 16.04 -2.33 -18.89
CA GLY A 443 14.66 -2.02 -19.20
C GLY A 443 14.40 -0.51 -19.37
N ILE A 444 15.01 0.33 -18.52
CA ILE A 444 14.96 1.78 -18.63
C ILE A 444 15.64 2.25 -19.91
N ASP A 445 16.84 1.72 -20.21
CA ASP A 445 17.54 1.99 -21.46
C ASP A 445 16.67 1.69 -22.69
N ILE A 446 16.00 0.54 -22.73
CA ILE A 446 15.12 0.13 -23.82
C ILE A 446 13.90 1.07 -23.89
N ALA A 447 13.29 1.38 -22.74
CA ALA A 447 12.10 2.19 -22.67
C ALA A 447 12.34 3.65 -23.11
N THR A 448 13.56 4.16 -22.97
CA THR A 448 13.88 5.57 -23.18
C THR A 448 14.55 5.88 -24.53
N ARG A 449 15.12 4.87 -25.21
CA ARG A 449 15.84 5.05 -26.51
C ARG A 449 14.94 5.35 -27.70
N ASP A 450 13.72 4.82 -27.74
CA ASP A 450 12.88 4.88 -28.93
C ASP A 450 11.88 6.05 -28.92
N SER A 451 11.75 6.73 -30.06
CA SER A 451 10.59 7.55 -30.33
C SER A 451 9.37 6.66 -30.55
N VAL A 452 8.35 6.78 -29.70
CA VAL A 452 7.08 6.05 -29.86
C VAL A 452 6.09 6.96 -30.58
N SER A 453 5.68 6.59 -31.80
CA SER A 453 4.55 7.24 -32.46
C SER A 453 3.26 6.69 -31.87
N VAL A 454 2.54 7.51 -31.11
CA VAL A 454 1.23 7.15 -30.53
C VAL A 454 0.13 7.79 -31.39
N SER A 455 -0.73 6.97 -32.00
CA SER A 455 -1.99 7.44 -32.55
C SER A 455 -3.05 7.47 -31.44
N VAL A 456 -3.43 8.67 -30.99
CA VAL A 456 -4.55 8.84 -30.05
C VAL A 456 -5.85 8.66 -30.83
N PRO A 457 -6.79 7.78 -30.41
CA PRO A 457 -8.11 7.69 -31.01
C PRO A 457 -8.84 9.03 -30.95
N LYS A 458 -9.58 9.38 -31.99
CA LYS A 458 -10.31 10.66 -32.11
C LYS A 458 -11.41 10.84 -31.06
N ASP A 459 -11.85 9.76 -30.43
CA ASP A 459 -12.94 9.73 -29.44
C ASP A 459 -12.43 9.66 -27.98
N PHE A 460 -11.23 10.15 -27.74
CA PHE A 460 -10.62 10.15 -26.41
C PHE A 460 -11.38 11.11 -25.45
N HIS A 461 -11.86 10.58 -24.33
CA HIS A 461 -12.50 11.39 -23.28
C HIS A 461 -11.41 12.17 -22.52
N PRO A 462 -11.43 13.53 -22.52
CA PRO A 462 -10.36 14.36 -21.96
C PRO A 462 -10.25 14.37 -20.42
N GLY A 463 -11.00 13.52 -19.71
CA GLY A 463 -10.98 13.40 -18.25
C GLY A 463 -9.81 12.59 -17.68
N PHE A 464 -9.13 11.78 -18.49
CA PHE A 464 -7.93 11.07 -18.08
C PHE A 464 -6.71 11.98 -18.26
N ARG A 465 -6.39 12.78 -17.25
CA ARG A 465 -5.06 13.36 -17.12
C ARG A 465 -4.14 12.32 -16.48
N ASP A 466 -2.91 12.28 -16.98
CA ASP A 466 -1.82 11.50 -16.44
C ASP A 466 -1.78 11.62 -14.91
N PRO A 467 -1.77 10.52 -14.14
CA PRO A 467 -1.31 10.55 -12.77
C PRO A 467 0.21 10.73 -12.83
N GLY A 468 0.66 11.96 -13.13
CA GLY A 468 2.05 12.35 -13.25
C GLY A 468 2.88 12.05 -12.01
#